data_4b3b98451f0931243d22fdca5bfda0fb
#
_entry.id   4b3b98451f0931243d22fdca5bfda0fb
#
_cell.length_a   1.000
_cell.length_b   1.000
_cell.length_c   1.000
_cell.angle_alpha   90.00
_cell.angle_beta   90.00
_cell.angle_gamma   90.00
#
_symmetry.space_group_name_H-M   'P 1'
#
loop_
_entity.id
_entity.type
_entity.pdbx_description
1 polymer ?
#
loop_
_entity_poly.entity_id
_entity_poly.type
_entity_poly.pdbx_seq_one_letter_code
_entity_poly.pdbx_strand_id
1 'polypeptide(L)'
;MRILVLAPQPFYQERGTPIAVRLALEALSRKLNLSSASTPVIDLLVYREGEDISIPGVRIIRLATPICLNGIRPGISCKKLLCDIFFLCHTLLLLWRARKDQYRVVHAVEESVFIAWLAKKLFGTPYIYDMDSSLALQLTEKWRWCRPMLWLLQYLEGVAVRGSIAVAPVCDALQTIAHRHGSQTTVLLRDVSLLPDYADGACERSKLFGEHITENNSIVLYVGNLESYQGIDLLLEAFAKIHEHGSRPHLAIVGGTQESIAFYENKAMSLGCSSSVTFLGPRPLSSLRSLLSAADILVSPRIKGNNTPMKIYSYLHSGTPLLATDLPTHRQVLDEEISVLAPTNVEGFSRGLQTLLEDATLRDTIGRNARRRAQALYTVEAFEKQLGALYDAVARGLGGVQPTHTEG
;
A
#
# COMPACT_ATOMS: atom_id res chain seq x y z
N MET A 1 -17.24 -13.20 -17.47
CA MET A 1 -17.63 -13.07 -16.04
C MET A 1 -17.60 -11.59 -15.70
N ARG A 2 -18.72 -10.98 -15.32
CA ARG A 2 -18.74 -9.54 -14.94
C ARG A 2 -18.40 -9.38 -13.47
N ILE A 3 -17.49 -8.45 -13.15
CA ILE A 3 -16.93 -8.23 -11.81
C ILE A 3 -17.32 -6.83 -11.35
N LEU A 4 -17.79 -6.70 -10.10
CA LEU A 4 -17.94 -5.41 -9.44
C LEU A 4 -16.81 -5.24 -8.42
N VAL A 5 -15.94 -4.25 -8.60
CA VAL A 5 -14.88 -3.91 -7.66
C VAL A 5 -15.37 -2.74 -6.81
N LEU A 6 -15.31 -2.89 -5.49
CA LEU A 6 -15.68 -1.87 -4.52
C LEU A 6 -14.41 -1.32 -3.87
N ALA A 7 -14.05 -0.07 -4.15
CA ALA A 7 -12.89 0.60 -3.56
C ALA A 7 -13.34 1.94 -2.95
N PRO A 8 -13.69 1.99 -1.64
CA PRO A 8 -14.24 3.17 -0.97
C PRO A 8 -13.16 4.22 -0.69
N GLN A 9 -12.62 4.79 -1.76
CA GLN A 9 -11.52 5.75 -1.75
C GLN A 9 -11.54 6.64 -2.99
N PRO A 10 -10.86 7.82 -2.95
CA PRO A 10 -10.59 8.61 -4.15
C PRO A 10 -9.70 7.83 -5.12
N PHE A 11 -10.14 7.67 -6.37
CA PHE A 11 -9.43 6.95 -7.41
C PHE A 11 -9.37 7.80 -8.69
N TYR A 12 -8.24 8.05 -9.35
CA TYR A 12 -6.93 7.59 -9.00
C TYR A 12 -6.18 8.69 -8.22
N GLN A 13 -5.29 8.28 -7.31
CA GLN A 13 -4.32 9.15 -6.61
C GLN A 13 -3.03 8.36 -6.46
N GLU A 14 -1.87 8.99 -6.59
CA GLU A 14 -0.55 8.34 -6.43
C GLU A 14 -0.22 8.06 -4.96
N ARG A 15 -0.96 7.14 -4.36
CA ARG A 15 -0.74 6.66 -2.99
C ARG A 15 -1.15 5.20 -2.84
N GLY A 16 -0.67 4.52 -1.81
CA GLY A 16 -0.85 3.10 -1.47
C GLY A 16 -2.01 2.36 -2.11
N THR A 17 -3.17 2.28 -1.43
CA THR A 17 -4.31 1.48 -1.90
C THR A 17 -4.83 1.84 -3.32
N PRO A 18 -4.94 3.13 -3.75
CA PRO A 18 -5.28 3.43 -5.15
C PRO A 18 -4.31 2.84 -6.18
N ILE A 19 -3.02 2.81 -5.86
CA ILE A 19 -2.00 2.19 -6.74
C ILE A 19 -2.20 0.68 -6.80
N ALA A 20 -2.42 0.02 -5.65
CA ALA A 20 -2.67 -1.42 -5.59
C ALA A 20 -3.93 -1.82 -6.37
N VAL A 21 -5.02 -1.06 -6.20
CA VAL A 21 -6.28 -1.27 -6.95
C VAL A 21 -6.07 -1.10 -8.46
N ARG A 22 -5.32 -0.08 -8.88
CA ARG A 22 -4.99 0.11 -10.29
C ARG A 22 -4.21 -1.08 -10.84
N LEU A 23 -3.16 -1.52 -10.14
CA LEU A 23 -2.35 -2.67 -10.53
C LEU A 23 -3.22 -3.94 -10.67
N ALA A 24 -4.12 -4.19 -9.71
CA ALA A 24 -5.04 -5.32 -9.76
C ALA A 24 -5.99 -5.25 -10.97
N LEU A 25 -6.52 -4.06 -11.28
CA LEU A 25 -7.40 -3.87 -12.43
C LEU A 25 -6.67 -4.05 -13.76
N GLU A 26 -5.45 -3.52 -13.90
CA GLU A 26 -4.61 -3.70 -15.09
C GLU A 26 -4.24 -5.17 -15.30
N ALA A 27 -3.85 -5.87 -14.22
CA ALA A 27 -3.56 -7.30 -14.25
C ALA A 27 -4.79 -8.14 -14.64
N LEU A 28 -5.96 -7.82 -14.09
CA LEU A 28 -7.22 -8.48 -14.47
C LEU A 28 -7.60 -8.19 -15.92
N SER A 29 -7.42 -6.96 -16.38
CA SER A 29 -7.67 -6.59 -17.78
C SER A 29 -6.81 -7.42 -18.74
N ARG A 30 -5.52 -7.60 -18.40
CA ARG A 30 -4.61 -8.45 -19.19
C ARG A 30 -5.01 -9.93 -19.14
N LYS A 31 -5.26 -10.47 -17.92
CA LYS A 31 -5.68 -11.88 -17.75
C LYS A 31 -6.95 -12.23 -18.52
N LEU A 32 -7.91 -11.31 -18.56
CA LEU A 32 -9.20 -11.52 -19.24
C LEU A 32 -9.16 -11.11 -20.73
N ASN A 33 -8.00 -10.71 -21.27
CA ASN A 33 -7.83 -10.25 -22.66
C ASN A 33 -8.81 -9.14 -23.06
N LEU A 34 -9.03 -8.16 -22.17
CA LEU A 34 -10.04 -7.12 -22.36
C LEU A 34 -9.62 -5.98 -23.32
N SER A 35 -8.42 -6.01 -23.87
CA SER A 35 -7.91 -4.97 -24.80
C SER A 35 -8.80 -4.78 -26.05
N SER A 36 -9.51 -5.84 -26.47
CA SER A 36 -10.44 -5.83 -27.60
C SER A 36 -11.93 -5.89 -27.19
N ALA A 37 -12.23 -5.81 -25.89
CA ALA A 37 -13.59 -5.94 -25.42
C ALA A 37 -14.42 -4.70 -25.78
N SER A 38 -15.51 -4.89 -26.52
CA SER A 38 -16.44 -3.82 -26.91
C SER A 38 -17.31 -3.30 -25.74
N THR A 39 -17.41 -4.08 -24.66
CA THR A 39 -18.20 -3.71 -23.46
C THR A 39 -17.38 -3.94 -22.20
N PRO A 40 -17.48 -3.05 -21.17
CA PRO A 40 -16.81 -3.24 -19.90
C PRO A 40 -17.19 -4.55 -19.21
N VAL A 41 -16.20 -5.28 -18.76
CA VAL A 41 -16.35 -6.53 -17.99
C VAL A 41 -16.18 -6.30 -16.50
N ILE A 42 -15.45 -5.23 -16.14
CA ILE A 42 -15.18 -4.84 -14.77
C ILE A 42 -15.82 -3.47 -14.52
N ASP A 43 -16.65 -3.37 -13.52
CA ASP A 43 -17.15 -2.10 -12.99
C ASP A 43 -16.42 -1.79 -11.69
N LEU A 44 -15.77 -0.63 -11.62
CA LEU A 44 -15.09 -0.13 -10.42
C LEU A 44 -15.91 0.99 -9.79
N LEU A 45 -16.47 0.77 -8.61
CA LEU A 45 -17.14 1.81 -7.83
C LEU A 45 -16.14 2.47 -6.87
N VAL A 46 -16.03 3.80 -6.94
CA VAL A 46 -15.11 4.62 -6.15
C VAL A 46 -15.77 5.91 -5.66
N TYR A 47 -15.12 6.63 -4.75
CA TYR A 47 -15.56 7.96 -4.36
C TYR A 47 -15.54 8.94 -5.54
N ARG A 48 -16.18 10.09 -5.33
CA ARG A 48 -16.32 11.13 -6.35
C ARG A 48 -14.99 11.68 -6.85
N GLU A 49 -14.03 11.83 -5.95
CA GLU A 49 -12.73 12.45 -6.22
C GLU A 49 -11.75 11.49 -6.90
N GLY A 50 -10.74 12.07 -7.52
CA GLY A 50 -9.63 11.36 -8.15
C GLY A 50 -9.50 11.70 -9.63
N GLU A 51 -8.41 11.25 -10.22
CA GLU A 51 -8.11 11.47 -11.63
C GLU A 51 -8.81 10.45 -12.52
N ASP A 52 -9.13 10.86 -13.74
CA ASP A 52 -9.70 9.95 -14.73
C ASP A 52 -8.56 9.23 -15.45
N ILE A 53 -8.51 7.91 -15.25
CA ILE A 53 -7.60 7.01 -15.95
C ILE A 53 -8.42 6.02 -16.79
N SER A 54 -7.85 5.61 -17.93
CA SER A 54 -8.47 4.61 -18.80
C SER A 54 -7.75 3.27 -18.62
N ILE A 55 -8.52 2.24 -18.26
CA ILE A 55 -8.04 0.85 -18.18
C ILE A 55 -8.93 0.02 -19.11
N PRO A 56 -8.36 -0.75 -20.05
CA PRO A 56 -9.15 -1.54 -21.01
C PRO A 56 -10.16 -2.47 -20.32
N GLY A 57 -11.42 -2.43 -20.74
CA GLY A 57 -12.48 -3.28 -20.20
C GLY A 57 -12.96 -2.93 -18.79
N VAL A 58 -12.49 -1.83 -18.20
CA VAL A 58 -12.88 -1.33 -16.90
C VAL A 58 -13.73 -0.06 -17.05
N ARG A 59 -14.89 -0.04 -16.41
CA ARG A 59 -15.72 1.17 -16.27
C ARG A 59 -15.61 1.71 -14.86
N ILE A 60 -15.14 2.93 -14.73
CA ILE A 60 -15.07 3.63 -13.43
C ILE A 60 -16.42 4.29 -13.17
N ILE A 61 -17.04 3.96 -12.05
CA ILE A 61 -18.29 4.53 -11.55
C ILE A 61 -17.96 5.40 -10.34
N ARG A 62 -18.12 6.71 -10.48
CA ARG A 62 -17.89 7.64 -9.39
C ARG A 62 -19.15 7.87 -8.58
N LEU A 63 -18.98 7.83 -7.26
CA LEU A 63 -20.06 8.05 -6.32
C LEU A 63 -20.59 9.49 -6.43
N ALA A 64 -21.88 9.65 -6.65
CA ALA A 64 -22.54 10.95 -6.61
C ALA A 64 -22.72 11.38 -5.15
N THR A 65 -21.82 12.21 -4.64
CA THR A 65 -21.88 12.81 -3.29
C THR A 65 -21.94 14.33 -3.37
N PRO A 66 -22.51 15.01 -2.36
CA PRO A 66 -22.43 16.47 -2.24
C PRO A 66 -20.97 16.96 -2.22
N ILE A 67 -20.71 18.14 -2.80
CA ILE A 67 -19.36 18.73 -2.91
C ILE A 67 -18.72 18.97 -1.53
N CYS A 68 -19.51 19.25 -0.50
CA CYS A 68 -19.04 19.43 0.88
C CYS A 68 -18.31 18.19 1.46
N LEU A 69 -18.46 17.02 0.83
CA LEU A 69 -17.78 15.78 1.21
C LEU A 69 -16.45 15.57 0.46
N ASN A 70 -15.96 16.52 -0.31
CA ASN A 70 -14.65 16.45 -0.96
C ASN A 70 -13.50 16.61 0.06
N GLY A 71 -12.28 16.22 -0.31
CA GLY A 71 -11.08 16.29 0.53
C GLY A 71 -11.01 15.15 1.56
N ILE A 72 -11.37 13.92 1.15
CA ILE A 72 -11.31 12.75 2.02
C ILE A 72 -9.86 12.36 2.24
N ARG A 73 -9.42 12.47 3.50
CA ARG A 73 -8.08 12.01 3.93
C ARG A 73 -8.06 10.49 4.17
N PRO A 74 -6.90 9.83 4.04
CA PRO A 74 -6.76 8.43 4.40
C PRO A 74 -7.14 8.15 5.87
N GLY A 75 -7.65 6.95 6.11
CA GLY A 75 -8.05 6.50 7.44
C GLY A 75 -9.46 6.96 7.84
N ILE A 76 -9.89 6.53 9.00
CA ILE A 76 -11.25 6.69 9.48
C ILE A 76 -11.52 8.15 9.90
N SER A 77 -12.58 8.76 9.36
CA SER A 77 -13.06 10.10 9.72
C SER A 77 -14.58 10.16 9.61
N CYS A 78 -15.23 11.11 10.29
CA CYS A 78 -16.68 11.30 10.18
C CYS A 78 -17.11 11.57 8.72
N LYS A 79 -16.29 12.31 7.96
CA LYS A 79 -16.52 12.61 6.57
C LYS A 79 -16.48 11.34 5.69
N LYS A 80 -15.49 10.46 5.95
CA LYS A 80 -15.37 9.17 5.29
C LYS A 80 -16.57 8.27 5.61
N LEU A 81 -16.95 8.19 6.88
CA LEU A 81 -18.11 7.39 7.31
C LEU A 81 -19.39 7.81 6.59
N LEU A 82 -19.61 9.12 6.42
CA LEU A 82 -20.76 9.63 5.67
C LEU A 82 -20.68 9.23 4.19
N CYS A 83 -19.51 9.32 3.57
CA CYS A 83 -19.30 8.84 2.20
C CYS A 83 -19.56 7.33 2.08
N ASP A 84 -19.18 6.54 3.08
CA ASP A 84 -19.40 5.09 3.11
C ASP A 84 -20.89 4.73 3.16
N ILE A 85 -21.72 5.55 3.82
CA ILE A 85 -23.19 5.38 3.77
C ILE A 85 -23.72 5.59 2.36
N PHE A 86 -23.28 6.65 1.66
CA PHE A 86 -23.66 6.85 0.26
C PHE A 86 -23.14 5.72 -0.63
N PHE A 87 -21.91 5.24 -0.35
CA PHE A 87 -21.29 4.14 -1.07
C PHE A 87 -22.09 2.83 -0.90
N LEU A 88 -22.52 2.52 0.33
CA LEU A 88 -23.43 1.41 0.63
C LEU A 88 -24.73 1.52 -0.18
N CYS A 89 -25.42 2.65 -0.11
CA CYS A 89 -26.69 2.84 -0.82
C CYS A 89 -26.51 2.67 -2.35
N HIS A 90 -25.45 3.24 -2.89
CA HIS A 90 -25.15 3.15 -4.33
C HIS A 90 -24.82 1.70 -4.74
N THR A 91 -24.02 1.01 -3.95
CA THR A 91 -23.68 -0.41 -4.19
C THR A 91 -24.93 -1.27 -4.20
N LEU A 92 -25.81 -1.13 -3.20
CA LEU A 92 -27.06 -1.90 -3.13
C LEU A 92 -27.98 -1.57 -4.31
N LEU A 93 -28.07 -0.29 -4.71
CA LEU A 93 -28.86 0.12 -5.87
C LEU A 93 -28.30 -0.43 -7.18
N LEU A 94 -26.97 -0.45 -7.36
CA LEU A 94 -26.33 -1.06 -8.53
C LEU A 94 -26.63 -2.55 -8.62
N LEU A 95 -26.51 -3.29 -7.53
CA LEU A 95 -26.77 -4.73 -7.48
C LEU A 95 -28.26 -5.03 -7.64
N TRP A 96 -29.16 -4.21 -7.10
CA TRP A 96 -30.60 -4.35 -7.28
C TRP A 96 -31.03 -4.09 -8.74
N ARG A 97 -30.45 -3.08 -9.40
CA ARG A 97 -30.73 -2.77 -10.83
C ARG A 97 -30.07 -3.78 -11.77
N ALA A 98 -28.90 -4.31 -11.38
CA ALA A 98 -28.27 -5.38 -12.10
C ALA A 98 -29.07 -6.66 -11.84
N ARG A 99 -29.73 -7.19 -12.87
CA ARG A 99 -30.39 -8.50 -12.78
C ARG A 99 -29.40 -9.52 -12.21
N LYS A 100 -29.86 -10.52 -11.43
CA LYS A 100 -29.03 -11.50 -10.69
C LYS A 100 -27.85 -12.10 -11.47
N ASP A 101 -27.93 -12.14 -12.80
CA ASP A 101 -26.91 -12.72 -13.68
C ASP A 101 -25.84 -11.71 -14.14
N GLN A 102 -25.89 -10.45 -13.73
CA GLN A 102 -25.00 -9.44 -14.27
C GLN A 102 -23.63 -9.42 -13.59
N TYR A 103 -23.55 -9.49 -12.26
CA TYR A 103 -22.29 -9.59 -11.53
C TYR A 103 -22.12 -10.99 -10.94
N ARG A 104 -21.06 -11.67 -11.37
CA ARG A 104 -20.73 -13.02 -10.89
C ARG A 104 -20.01 -12.99 -9.54
N VAL A 105 -19.31 -11.91 -9.24
CA VAL A 105 -18.57 -11.73 -7.98
C VAL A 105 -18.38 -10.24 -7.69
N VAL A 106 -18.37 -9.90 -6.42
CA VAL A 106 -17.94 -8.59 -5.90
C VAL A 106 -16.52 -8.73 -5.35
N HIS A 107 -15.58 -7.89 -5.79
CA HIS A 107 -14.25 -7.79 -5.22
C HIS A 107 -14.23 -6.59 -4.27
N ALA A 108 -14.18 -6.84 -2.99
CA ALA A 108 -14.35 -5.82 -1.95
C ALA A 108 -13.00 -5.49 -1.31
N VAL A 109 -12.55 -4.24 -1.48
CA VAL A 109 -11.31 -3.72 -0.93
C VAL A 109 -11.57 -3.13 0.47
N GLU A 110 -10.77 -3.53 1.45
CA GLU A 110 -10.82 -3.04 2.84
C GLU A 110 -12.25 -3.10 3.46
N GLU A 111 -12.73 -1.98 4.05
CA GLU A 111 -14.02 -1.91 4.74
C GLU A 111 -15.24 -2.17 3.85
N SER A 112 -15.11 -2.07 2.53
CA SER A 112 -16.21 -2.42 1.61
C SER A 112 -16.65 -3.89 1.71
N VAL A 113 -15.86 -4.73 2.37
CA VAL A 113 -16.20 -6.14 2.64
C VAL A 113 -17.51 -6.27 3.41
N PHE A 114 -17.83 -5.36 4.33
CA PHE A 114 -19.08 -5.38 5.07
C PHE A 114 -20.28 -5.06 4.17
N ILE A 115 -20.08 -4.18 3.18
CA ILE A 115 -21.07 -3.88 2.16
C ILE A 115 -21.30 -5.11 1.27
N ALA A 116 -20.22 -5.76 0.85
CA ALA A 116 -20.26 -6.97 0.05
C ALA A 116 -20.92 -8.15 0.80
N TRP A 117 -20.65 -8.28 2.10
CA TRP A 117 -21.30 -9.26 2.96
C TRP A 117 -22.81 -9.03 3.04
N LEU A 118 -23.26 -7.79 3.25
CA LEU A 118 -24.67 -7.42 3.23
C LEU A 118 -25.29 -7.70 1.86
N ALA A 119 -24.62 -7.32 0.78
CA ALA A 119 -25.05 -7.58 -0.59
C ALA A 119 -25.22 -9.09 -0.87
N LYS A 120 -24.30 -9.92 -0.37
CA LYS A 120 -24.45 -11.40 -0.44
C LYS A 120 -25.71 -11.88 0.28
N LYS A 121 -26.03 -11.31 1.45
CA LYS A 121 -27.24 -11.68 2.20
C LYS A 121 -28.54 -11.28 1.47
N LEU A 122 -28.53 -10.13 0.80
CA LEU A 122 -29.73 -9.58 0.12
C LEU A 122 -29.92 -10.13 -1.30
N PHE A 123 -28.82 -10.32 -2.04
CA PHE A 123 -28.87 -10.64 -3.48
C PHE A 123 -28.21 -11.97 -3.84
N GLY A 124 -27.55 -12.64 -2.88
CA GLY A 124 -26.86 -13.91 -3.12
C GLY A 124 -25.54 -13.77 -3.88
N THR A 125 -25.06 -12.54 -4.19
CA THR A 125 -23.83 -12.32 -4.94
C THR A 125 -22.60 -12.64 -4.10
N PRO A 126 -21.75 -13.62 -4.47
CA PRO A 126 -20.54 -13.95 -3.72
C PRO A 126 -19.52 -12.83 -3.79
N TYR A 127 -18.58 -12.79 -2.81
CA TYR A 127 -17.55 -11.75 -2.78
C TYR A 127 -16.19 -12.28 -2.39
N ILE A 128 -15.16 -11.60 -2.90
CA ILE A 128 -13.76 -11.70 -2.49
C ILE A 128 -13.50 -10.58 -1.47
N TYR A 129 -12.75 -10.88 -0.42
CA TYR A 129 -12.25 -9.89 0.52
C TYR A 129 -10.80 -9.58 0.20
N ASP A 130 -10.52 -8.40 -0.34
CA ASP A 130 -9.18 -7.86 -0.51
C ASP A 130 -8.78 -7.17 0.80
N MET A 131 -7.87 -7.84 1.53
CA MET A 131 -7.56 -7.52 2.92
C MET A 131 -6.21 -6.80 3.02
N ASP A 132 -6.22 -5.47 2.80
CA ASP A 132 -5.04 -4.61 2.94
C ASP A 132 -4.69 -4.34 4.41
N SER A 133 -5.66 -4.53 5.32
CA SER A 133 -5.49 -4.29 6.75
C SER A 133 -6.54 -5.05 7.56
N SER A 134 -6.29 -5.23 8.87
CA SER A 134 -7.33 -5.63 9.83
C SER A 134 -8.03 -4.40 10.38
N LEU A 135 -9.31 -4.25 10.06
CA LEU A 135 -10.13 -3.13 10.54
C LEU A 135 -10.28 -3.13 12.06
N ALA A 136 -10.34 -4.31 12.67
CA ALA A 136 -10.40 -4.46 14.13
C ALA A 136 -9.15 -3.87 14.79
N LEU A 137 -7.97 -4.13 14.25
CA LEU A 137 -6.71 -3.59 14.75
C LEU A 137 -6.58 -2.09 14.47
N GLN A 138 -6.90 -1.63 13.27
CA GLN A 138 -6.84 -0.21 12.91
C GLN A 138 -7.71 0.65 13.82
N LEU A 139 -8.96 0.23 14.09
CA LEU A 139 -9.88 0.95 14.96
C LEU A 139 -9.35 1.06 16.39
N THR A 140 -8.83 -0.03 16.94
CA THR A 140 -8.34 -0.07 18.33
C THR A 140 -6.99 0.63 18.51
N GLU A 141 -6.19 0.74 17.46
CA GLU A 141 -4.96 1.55 17.45
C GLU A 141 -5.26 3.05 17.38
N LYS A 142 -6.19 3.43 16.51
CA LYS A 142 -6.56 4.84 16.33
C LYS A 142 -7.35 5.38 17.54
N TRP A 143 -8.29 4.58 18.06
CA TRP A 143 -9.17 4.95 19.16
C TRP A 143 -9.01 3.97 20.32
N ARG A 144 -8.16 4.32 21.27
CA ARG A 144 -7.85 3.47 22.43
C ARG A 144 -9.10 3.10 23.26
N TRP A 145 -10.15 3.93 23.23
CA TRP A 145 -11.43 3.64 23.90
C TRP A 145 -12.22 2.50 23.23
N CYS A 146 -11.92 2.14 21.97
CA CYS A 146 -12.51 0.98 21.29
C CYS A 146 -11.88 -0.36 21.73
N ARG A 147 -10.79 -0.36 22.49
CA ARG A 147 -10.11 -1.60 22.94
C ARG A 147 -11.03 -2.60 23.64
N PRO A 148 -11.95 -2.18 24.53
CA PRO A 148 -12.90 -3.11 25.13
C PRO A 148 -13.83 -3.80 24.12
N MET A 149 -14.02 -3.20 22.93
CA MET A 149 -14.86 -3.73 21.87
C MET A 149 -14.06 -4.58 20.84
N LEU A 150 -12.76 -4.80 21.05
CA LEU A 150 -11.90 -5.51 20.10
C LEU A 150 -12.49 -6.90 19.75
N TRP A 151 -13.01 -7.62 20.74
CA TRP A 151 -13.64 -8.92 20.51
C TRP A 151 -14.82 -8.87 19.54
N LEU A 152 -15.65 -7.82 19.66
CA LEU A 152 -16.79 -7.60 18.76
C LEU A 152 -16.32 -7.25 17.34
N LEU A 153 -15.33 -6.36 17.24
CA LEU A 153 -14.75 -5.97 15.94
C LEU A 153 -14.10 -7.18 15.23
N GLN A 154 -13.36 -8.01 15.98
CA GLN A 154 -12.79 -9.27 15.46
C GLN A 154 -13.89 -10.28 15.08
N TYR A 155 -14.97 -10.35 15.84
CA TYR A 155 -16.10 -11.20 15.47
C TYR A 155 -16.73 -10.76 14.15
N LEU A 156 -16.98 -9.46 13.97
CA LEU A 156 -17.53 -8.91 12.71
C LEU A 156 -16.56 -9.12 11.53
N GLU A 157 -15.26 -8.89 11.74
CA GLU A 157 -14.23 -9.20 10.74
C GLU A 157 -14.25 -10.70 10.38
N GLY A 158 -14.35 -11.57 11.37
CA GLY A 158 -14.49 -13.01 11.17
C GLY A 158 -15.77 -13.41 10.42
N VAL A 159 -16.90 -12.71 10.64
CA VAL A 159 -18.13 -12.92 9.86
C VAL A 159 -17.90 -12.54 8.39
N ALA A 160 -17.22 -11.44 8.11
CA ALA A 160 -16.90 -11.01 6.75
C ALA A 160 -15.93 -12.00 6.08
N VAL A 161 -14.90 -12.47 6.78
CA VAL A 161 -13.94 -13.48 6.29
C VAL A 161 -14.66 -14.80 5.95
N ARG A 162 -15.41 -15.38 6.88
CA ARG A 162 -16.15 -16.64 6.64
C ARG A 162 -17.21 -16.52 5.57
N GLY A 163 -17.75 -15.33 5.39
CA GLY A 163 -18.77 -15.06 4.37
C GLY A 163 -18.19 -14.93 2.96
N SER A 164 -16.88 -14.67 2.81
CA SER A 164 -16.24 -14.51 1.51
C SER A 164 -16.02 -15.87 0.81
N ILE A 165 -15.93 -15.85 -0.52
CA ILE A 165 -15.55 -17.03 -1.32
C ILE A 165 -14.02 -17.20 -1.33
N ALA A 166 -13.30 -16.10 -1.18
CA ALA A 166 -11.84 -16.05 -1.04
C ALA A 166 -11.41 -14.79 -0.30
N VAL A 167 -10.27 -14.86 0.37
CA VAL A 167 -9.58 -13.71 0.99
C VAL A 167 -8.23 -13.52 0.31
N ALA A 168 -7.90 -12.28 -0.02
CA ALA A 168 -6.63 -11.87 -0.59
C ALA A 168 -5.90 -10.95 0.42
N PRO A 169 -5.17 -11.50 1.41
CA PRO A 169 -4.38 -10.69 2.32
C PRO A 169 -3.10 -10.18 1.64
N VAL A 170 -2.71 -8.94 1.94
CA VAL A 170 -1.51 -8.31 1.36
C VAL A 170 -0.20 -8.79 2.00
N CYS A 171 -0.26 -9.43 3.17
CA CYS A 171 0.92 -9.88 3.91
C CYS A 171 0.64 -11.10 4.80
N ASP A 172 1.72 -11.77 5.27
CA ASP A 172 1.61 -13.00 6.08
C ASP A 172 0.88 -12.81 7.41
N ALA A 173 1.04 -11.64 8.04
CA ALA A 173 0.32 -11.34 9.28
C ALA A 173 -1.20 -11.31 9.06
N LEU A 174 -1.66 -10.69 7.97
CA LEU A 174 -3.07 -10.65 7.59
C LEU A 174 -3.56 -12.03 7.12
N GLN A 175 -2.72 -12.80 6.43
CA GLN A 175 -3.03 -14.18 6.09
C GLN A 175 -3.29 -15.03 7.34
N THR A 176 -2.45 -14.87 8.36
CA THR A 176 -2.63 -15.53 9.65
C THR A 176 -3.95 -15.14 10.32
N ILE A 177 -4.32 -13.84 10.26
CA ILE A 177 -5.60 -13.34 10.77
C ILE A 177 -6.76 -13.96 9.98
N ALA A 178 -6.70 -13.97 8.64
CA ALA A 178 -7.73 -14.57 7.79
C ALA A 178 -7.94 -16.06 8.11
N HIS A 179 -6.87 -16.83 8.31
CA HIS A 179 -6.95 -18.24 8.72
C HIS A 179 -7.57 -18.41 10.10
N ARG A 180 -7.19 -17.58 11.09
CA ARG A 180 -7.80 -17.60 12.44
C ARG A 180 -9.29 -17.31 12.40
N HIS A 181 -9.73 -16.46 11.48
CA HIS A 181 -11.14 -16.18 11.25
C HIS A 181 -11.89 -17.26 10.45
N GLY A 182 -11.19 -18.29 9.98
CA GLY A 182 -11.78 -19.43 9.28
C GLY A 182 -11.99 -19.20 7.79
N SER A 183 -11.10 -18.46 7.13
CA SER A 183 -11.07 -18.37 5.66
C SER A 183 -10.83 -19.76 5.06
N GLN A 184 -11.64 -20.14 4.08
CA GLN A 184 -11.52 -21.42 3.39
C GLN A 184 -10.57 -21.35 2.19
N THR A 185 -10.55 -20.21 1.53
CA THR A 185 -9.65 -19.94 0.40
C THR A 185 -8.89 -18.67 0.67
N THR A 186 -7.57 -18.76 0.79
CA THR A 186 -6.71 -17.60 1.00
C THR A 186 -5.61 -17.62 -0.04
N VAL A 187 -5.44 -16.53 -0.75
CA VAL A 187 -4.35 -16.32 -1.71
C VAL A 187 -3.63 -15.04 -1.33
N LEU A 188 -2.38 -15.18 -0.92
CA LEU A 188 -1.54 -14.06 -0.53
C LEU A 188 -1.25 -13.18 -1.76
N LEU A 189 -1.71 -11.95 -1.73
CA LEU A 189 -1.57 -10.98 -2.82
C LEU A 189 -0.68 -9.83 -2.37
N ARG A 190 0.64 -10.04 -2.42
CA ARG A 190 1.62 -9.05 -1.96
C ARG A 190 1.67 -7.85 -2.90
N ASP A 191 1.94 -6.68 -2.33
CA ASP A 191 2.37 -5.53 -3.10
C ASP A 191 3.67 -5.83 -3.86
N VAL A 192 3.91 -5.08 -4.91
CA VAL A 192 5.08 -5.22 -5.76
C VAL A 192 5.83 -3.91 -5.93
N SER A 193 7.00 -3.99 -6.52
CA SER A 193 7.76 -2.81 -6.92
C SER A 193 6.99 -2.00 -7.95
N LEU A 194 6.98 -0.68 -7.76
CA LEU A 194 6.43 0.28 -8.71
C LEU A 194 7.48 0.78 -9.71
N LEU A 195 8.70 0.25 -9.64
CA LEU A 195 9.76 0.64 -10.56
C LEU A 195 9.60 -0.08 -11.89
N PRO A 196 9.66 0.64 -13.02
CA PRO A 196 9.69 0.01 -14.34
C PRO A 196 10.99 -0.81 -14.52
N ASP A 197 10.97 -1.85 -15.37
CA ASP A 197 12.12 -2.74 -15.59
C ASP A 197 13.24 -2.12 -16.43
N TYR A 198 12.96 -1.04 -17.16
CA TYR A 198 13.95 -0.33 -17.96
C TYR A 198 14.69 0.71 -17.10
N ALA A 199 15.99 0.87 -17.36
CA ALA A 199 16.80 1.90 -16.71
C ALA A 199 16.51 3.27 -17.34
N ASP A 200 16.11 4.24 -16.52
CA ASP A 200 16.19 5.65 -16.92
C ASP A 200 17.68 6.04 -16.98
N GLY A 201 18.01 6.97 -17.88
CA GLY A 201 19.36 7.54 -17.95
C GLY A 201 19.78 8.14 -16.59
N ALA A 202 21.08 8.08 -16.30
CA ALA A 202 21.63 8.69 -15.07
C ALA A 202 21.22 10.17 -15.00
N CYS A 203 20.54 10.54 -13.90
CA CYS A 203 20.18 11.92 -13.63
C CYS A 203 21.18 12.51 -12.62
N GLU A 204 21.63 13.73 -12.87
CA GLU A 204 22.55 14.43 -11.96
C GLU A 204 21.93 14.62 -10.56
N ARG A 205 22.66 14.28 -9.51
CA ARG A 205 22.22 14.39 -8.10
C ARG A 205 21.78 15.81 -7.74
N SER A 206 22.48 16.82 -8.25
CA SER A 206 22.13 18.25 -8.05
C SER A 206 20.72 18.61 -8.52
N LYS A 207 20.28 18.03 -9.64
CA LYS A 207 18.92 18.26 -10.18
C LYS A 207 17.82 17.56 -9.35
N LEU A 208 18.17 16.45 -8.71
CA LEU A 208 17.22 15.66 -7.91
C LEU A 208 17.09 16.18 -6.47
N PHE A 209 18.21 16.51 -5.84
CA PHE A 209 18.32 16.79 -4.40
C PHE A 209 18.64 18.25 -4.06
N GLY A 210 19.01 19.07 -5.04
CA GLY A 210 19.33 20.48 -4.89
C GLY A 210 20.73 20.83 -5.40
N GLU A 211 20.92 22.07 -5.89
CA GLU A 211 22.14 22.53 -6.55
C GLU A 211 23.40 22.48 -5.67
N HIS A 212 23.24 22.50 -4.34
CA HIS A 212 24.34 22.39 -3.37
C HIS A 212 24.85 20.94 -3.19
N ILE A 213 24.18 19.95 -3.78
CA ILE A 213 24.55 18.54 -3.71
C ILE A 213 25.53 18.21 -4.84
N THR A 214 26.65 17.64 -4.46
CA THR A 214 27.71 17.15 -5.37
C THR A 214 27.78 15.63 -5.38
N GLU A 215 28.50 15.06 -6.33
CA GLU A 215 28.69 13.59 -6.41
C GLU A 215 29.42 13.02 -5.18
N ASN A 216 30.14 13.84 -4.42
CA ASN A 216 30.86 13.43 -3.21
C ASN A 216 29.97 13.37 -1.96
N ASN A 217 28.75 13.88 -2.01
CA ASN A 217 27.83 13.79 -0.88
C ASN A 217 27.22 12.38 -0.78
N SER A 218 27.29 11.78 0.41
CA SER A 218 26.50 10.56 0.70
C SER A 218 25.04 10.94 0.90
N ILE A 219 24.16 10.44 0.05
CA ILE A 219 22.71 10.75 0.07
C ILE A 219 21.95 9.66 0.83
N VAL A 220 21.31 10.06 1.92
CA VAL A 220 20.31 9.25 2.65
C VAL A 220 18.93 9.69 2.19
N LEU A 221 18.11 8.77 1.69
CA LEU A 221 16.81 9.11 1.09
C LEU A 221 15.65 8.45 1.83
N TYR A 222 14.66 9.25 2.17
CA TYR A 222 13.32 8.82 2.58
C TYR A 222 12.29 9.20 1.53
N VAL A 223 11.39 8.28 1.15
CA VAL A 223 10.24 8.55 0.28
C VAL A 223 8.95 8.09 0.97
N GLY A 224 7.98 8.98 1.12
CA GLY A 224 6.67 8.64 1.69
C GLY A 224 5.95 9.82 2.33
N ASN A 225 4.78 9.56 2.92
CA ASN A 225 4.11 10.57 3.72
C ASN A 225 4.86 10.84 5.04
N LEU A 226 4.59 11.98 5.67
CA LEU A 226 5.26 12.40 6.90
C LEU A 226 4.34 12.24 8.14
N GLU A 227 3.48 11.21 8.11
CA GLU A 227 2.65 10.86 9.26
C GLU A 227 3.53 10.35 10.43
N SER A 228 3.15 10.63 11.66
CA SER A 228 3.96 10.35 12.86
C SER A 228 4.42 8.89 12.98
N TYR A 229 3.57 7.94 12.55
CA TYR A 229 3.92 6.51 12.60
C TYR A 229 5.03 6.12 11.61
N GLN A 230 5.34 6.96 10.64
CA GLN A 230 6.46 6.76 9.70
C GLN A 230 7.82 7.02 10.35
N GLY A 231 7.87 7.65 11.54
CA GLY A 231 9.08 7.79 12.33
C GLY A 231 10.06 8.85 11.83
N ILE A 232 9.55 9.93 11.22
CA ILE A 232 10.41 11.04 10.76
C ILE A 232 11.11 11.70 11.95
N ASP A 233 10.48 11.73 13.13
CA ASP A 233 11.10 12.17 14.37
C ASP A 233 12.35 11.34 14.70
N LEU A 234 12.23 10.02 14.69
CA LEU A 234 13.32 9.09 14.90
C LEU A 234 14.45 9.29 13.88
N LEU A 235 14.08 9.47 12.60
CA LEU A 235 15.04 9.69 11.52
C LEU A 235 15.85 10.96 11.73
N LEU A 236 15.20 12.10 12.00
CA LEU A 236 15.87 13.38 12.19
C LEU A 236 16.78 13.38 13.44
N GLU A 237 16.31 12.81 14.56
CA GLU A 237 17.11 12.69 15.78
C GLU A 237 18.32 11.78 15.61
N ALA A 238 18.17 10.64 14.92
CA ALA A 238 19.28 9.74 14.61
C ALA A 238 20.27 10.37 13.63
N PHE A 239 19.77 11.13 12.65
CA PHE A 239 20.58 11.83 11.66
C PHE A 239 21.39 12.97 12.30
N ALA A 240 20.77 13.79 13.16
CA ALA A 240 21.46 14.86 13.90
C ALA A 240 22.62 14.30 14.73
N LYS A 241 22.42 13.16 15.40
CA LYS A 241 23.46 12.50 16.18
C LYS A 241 24.68 12.09 15.35
N ILE A 242 24.49 11.61 14.12
CA ILE A 242 25.60 11.26 13.22
C ILE A 242 26.35 12.51 12.77
N HIS A 243 25.61 13.58 12.51
CA HIS A 243 26.19 14.86 12.10
C HIS A 243 27.11 15.44 13.16
N GLU A 244 26.77 15.32 14.44
CA GLU A 244 27.61 15.71 15.58
C GLU A 244 28.92 14.92 15.64
N HIS A 245 28.96 13.67 15.18
CA HIS A 245 30.17 12.81 15.19
C HIS A 245 31.06 12.97 13.95
N GLY A 246 30.82 14.00 13.13
CA GLY A 246 31.73 14.40 12.03
C GLY A 246 31.41 13.78 10.66
N SER A 247 30.50 12.83 10.56
CA SER A 247 29.98 12.40 9.27
C SER A 247 29.07 13.50 8.68
N ARG A 248 29.19 13.76 7.38
CA ARG A 248 28.39 14.79 6.70
C ARG A 248 27.58 14.24 5.54
N PRO A 249 26.71 13.24 5.77
CA PRO A 249 25.74 12.82 4.77
C PRO A 249 24.71 13.93 4.55
N HIS A 250 23.98 13.84 3.45
CA HIS A 250 22.83 14.68 3.17
C HIS A 250 21.55 13.85 3.22
N LEU A 251 20.56 14.30 4.00
CA LEU A 251 19.26 13.65 4.11
C LEU A 251 18.26 14.32 3.18
N ALA A 252 17.76 13.57 2.20
CA ALA A 252 16.69 13.99 1.32
C ALA A 252 15.37 13.33 1.74
N ILE A 253 14.32 14.13 1.90
CA ILE A 253 12.99 13.68 2.30
C ILE A 253 11.98 14.05 1.20
N VAL A 254 11.39 13.03 0.57
CA VAL A 254 10.41 13.18 -0.52
C VAL A 254 9.02 12.84 0.00
N GLY A 255 8.05 13.72 -0.26
CA GLY A 255 6.66 13.58 0.13
C GLY A 255 6.23 14.55 1.23
N GLY A 256 5.08 14.28 1.83
CA GLY A 256 4.49 15.15 2.86
C GLY A 256 3.56 16.23 2.31
N THR A 257 2.80 16.84 3.21
CA THR A 257 2.01 18.05 2.96
C THR A 257 2.82 19.27 3.36
N GLN A 258 2.45 20.46 2.89
CA GLN A 258 3.12 21.69 3.29
C GLN A 258 3.19 21.86 4.82
N GLU A 259 2.09 21.52 5.53
CA GLU A 259 2.04 21.58 7.00
C GLU A 259 3.06 20.63 7.66
N SER A 260 3.12 19.37 7.19
CA SER A 260 4.06 18.38 7.74
C SER A 260 5.50 18.70 7.40
N ILE A 261 5.76 19.24 6.21
CA ILE A 261 7.10 19.70 5.80
C ILE A 261 7.55 20.82 6.71
N ALA A 262 6.75 21.90 6.86
CA ALA A 262 7.10 23.02 7.74
C ALA A 262 7.32 22.59 9.20
N PHE A 263 6.54 21.63 9.69
CA PHE A 263 6.74 21.06 11.02
C PHE A 263 8.12 20.40 11.17
N TYR A 264 8.51 19.54 10.22
CA TYR A 264 9.79 18.82 10.30
C TYR A 264 11.00 19.68 9.91
N GLU A 265 10.85 20.72 9.09
CA GLU A 265 11.87 21.74 8.86
C GLU A 265 12.24 22.47 10.17
N ASN A 266 11.22 22.89 10.94
CA ASN A 266 11.42 23.49 12.26
C ASN A 266 12.10 22.52 13.22
N LYS A 267 11.74 21.23 13.17
CA LYS A 267 12.41 20.20 13.98
C LYS A 267 13.87 20.03 13.58
N ALA A 268 14.19 19.96 12.29
CA ALA A 268 15.57 19.89 11.80
C ALA A 268 16.41 21.11 12.22
N MET A 269 15.81 22.31 12.22
CA MET A 269 16.46 23.52 12.77
C MET A 269 16.73 23.38 14.26
N SER A 270 15.76 22.91 15.06
CA SER A 270 15.95 22.73 16.50
C SER A 270 17.00 21.69 16.86
N LEU A 271 17.23 20.71 15.98
CA LEU A 271 18.26 19.67 16.10
C LEU A 271 19.62 20.09 15.52
N GLY A 272 19.74 21.30 14.95
CA GLY A 272 20.99 21.81 14.38
C GLY A 272 21.45 21.13 13.08
N CYS A 273 20.60 20.34 12.42
CA CYS A 273 20.97 19.61 11.21
C CYS A 273 20.30 20.14 9.92
N SER A 274 19.61 21.28 9.98
CA SER A 274 18.82 21.82 8.85
C SER A 274 19.64 22.07 7.57
N SER A 275 20.92 22.43 7.67
CA SER A 275 21.81 22.63 6.51
C SER A 275 22.10 21.34 5.72
N SER A 276 21.89 20.16 6.34
CA SER A 276 22.16 18.85 5.75
C SER A 276 20.88 18.05 5.50
N VAL A 277 19.71 18.71 5.57
CA VAL A 277 18.39 18.08 5.31
C VAL A 277 17.63 18.89 4.25
N THR A 278 17.16 18.22 3.21
CA THR A 278 16.30 18.84 2.19
C THR A 278 14.95 18.16 2.13
N PHE A 279 13.87 18.93 2.25
CA PHE A 279 12.50 18.49 2.03
C PHE A 279 12.08 18.83 0.60
N LEU A 280 11.92 17.79 -0.24
CA LEU A 280 11.64 17.95 -1.67
C LEU A 280 10.15 18.02 -2.00
N GLY A 281 9.27 17.83 -0.99
CA GLY A 281 7.83 17.74 -1.21
C GLY A 281 7.40 16.52 -2.03
N PRO A 282 6.12 16.45 -2.42
CA PRO A 282 5.61 15.38 -3.26
C PRO A 282 6.29 15.38 -4.64
N ARG A 283 6.62 14.18 -5.13
CA ARG A 283 7.19 13.97 -6.46
C ARG A 283 6.34 12.94 -7.21
N PRO A 284 6.20 13.06 -8.53
CA PRO A 284 5.44 12.09 -9.33
C PRO A 284 6.13 10.71 -9.29
N LEU A 285 5.32 9.65 -9.40
CA LEU A 285 5.81 8.27 -9.37
C LEU A 285 6.86 8.00 -10.45
N SER A 286 6.79 8.68 -11.59
CA SER A 286 7.77 8.58 -12.68
C SER A 286 9.19 8.97 -12.26
N SER A 287 9.36 9.83 -11.25
CA SER A 287 10.68 10.23 -10.74
C SER A 287 11.26 9.26 -9.70
N LEU A 288 10.46 8.27 -9.25
CA LEU A 288 10.85 7.39 -8.13
C LEU A 288 12.15 6.63 -8.44
N ARG A 289 12.28 6.05 -9.64
CA ARG A 289 13.47 5.30 -10.03
C ARG A 289 14.73 6.16 -9.95
N SER A 290 14.71 7.34 -10.56
CA SER A 290 15.86 8.26 -10.57
C SER A 290 16.26 8.67 -9.16
N LEU A 291 15.28 8.96 -8.29
CA LEU A 291 15.52 9.29 -6.88
C LEU A 291 16.16 8.13 -6.12
N LEU A 292 15.62 6.90 -6.24
CA LEU A 292 16.13 5.74 -5.50
C LEU A 292 17.53 5.34 -5.99
N SER A 293 17.80 5.38 -7.30
CA SER A 293 19.11 5.01 -7.87
C SER A 293 20.20 6.05 -7.62
N ALA A 294 19.84 7.32 -7.41
CA ALA A 294 20.79 8.38 -7.11
C ALA A 294 21.15 8.48 -5.61
N ALA A 295 20.45 7.76 -4.73
CA ALA A 295 20.71 7.69 -3.32
C ALA A 295 21.76 6.61 -2.98
N ASP A 296 22.53 6.81 -1.90
CA ASP A 296 23.48 5.83 -1.39
C ASP A 296 22.86 4.91 -0.32
N ILE A 297 21.87 5.42 0.41
CA ILE A 297 21.16 4.67 1.47
C ILE A 297 19.68 5.07 1.45
N LEU A 298 18.80 4.07 1.46
CA LEU A 298 17.38 4.27 1.65
C LEU A 298 16.99 4.01 3.11
N VAL A 299 16.00 4.74 3.63
CA VAL A 299 15.59 4.60 5.02
C VAL A 299 14.07 4.38 5.17
N SER A 300 13.71 3.46 6.06
CA SER A 300 12.33 3.23 6.50
C SER A 300 12.26 3.23 8.04
N PRO A 301 12.20 4.42 8.66
CA PRO A 301 12.27 4.59 10.12
C PRO A 301 10.94 4.34 10.84
N ARG A 302 9.99 3.69 10.19
CA ARG A 302 8.63 3.44 10.69
C ARG A 302 8.63 2.93 12.14
N ILE A 303 7.74 3.46 12.98
CA ILE A 303 7.66 3.11 14.41
C ILE A 303 6.39 2.31 14.78
N LYS A 304 5.39 2.24 13.91
CA LYS A 304 4.11 1.53 14.12
C LYS A 304 3.51 1.06 12.80
N GLY A 305 2.65 0.05 12.89
CA GLY A 305 1.83 -0.45 11.78
C GLY A 305 1.76 -1.97 11.76
N ASN A 306 0.81 -2.53 10.98
CA ASN A 306 0.53 -3.97 10.91
C ASN A 306 0.82 -4.59 9.54
N ASN A 307 0.86 -3.77 8.48
CA ASN A 307 1.17 -4.20 7.12
C ASN A 307 2.56 -3.74 6.68
N THR A 308 3.15 -4.44 5.74
CA THR A 308 4.40 -4.03 5.10
C THR A 308 4.18 -2.74 4.31
N PRO A 309 5.04 -1.70 4.47
CA PRO A 309 4.93 -0.50 3.65
C PRO A 309 5.22 -0.79 2.18
N MET A 310 4.34 -0.40 1.26
CA MET A 310 4.49 -0.63 -0.19
C MET A 310 5.84 -0.14 -0.74
N LYS A 311 6.40 0.95 -0.23
CA LYS A 311 7.70 1.48 -0.65
C LYS A 311 8.86 0.49 -0.52
N ILE A 312 8.77 -0.46 0.43
CA ILE A 312 9.83 -1.46 0.66
C ILE A 312 10.12 -2.27 -0.60
N TYR A 313 9.09 -2.66 -1.34
CA TYR A 313 9.25 -3.43 -2.57
C TYR A 313 10.04 -2.66 -3.64
N SER A 314 9.73 -1.37 -3.83
CA SER A 314 10.49 -0.50 -4.74
C SER A 314 11.92 -0.22 -4.23
N TYR A 315 12.09 -0.09 -2.92
CA TYR A 315 13.40 0.08 -2.31
C TYR A 315 14.30 -1.14 -2.58
N LEU A 316 13.80 -2.34 -2.33
CA LEU A 316 14.54 -3.58 -2.63
C LEU A 316 14.86 -3.70 -4.13
N HIS A 317 13.90 -3.37 -4.99
CA HIS A 317 14.09 -3.47 -6.45
C HIS A 317 15.10 -2.47 -7.00
N SER A 318 15.27 -1.29 -6.37
CA SER A 318 16.30 -0.33 -6.79
C SER A 318 17.71 -0.89 -6.65
N GLY A 319 17.93 -1.78 -5.68
CA GLY A 319 19.27 -2.29 -5.34
C GLY A 319 20.07 -1.33 -4.46
N THR A 320 19.50 -0.21 -4.06
CA THR A 320 20.10 0.70 -3.08
C THR A 320 19.92 0.12 -1.67
N PRO A 321 20.99 0.06 -0.84
CA PRO A 321 20.91 -0.54 0.49
C PRO A 321 19.87 0.13 1.38
N LEU A 322 19.15 -0.67 2.16
CA LEU A 322 18.04 -0.23 2.98
C LEU A 322 18.37 -0.37 4.48
N LEU A 323 18.20 0.73 5.22
CA LEU A 323 18.09 0.73 6.67
C LEU A 323 16.61 0.82 7.06
N ALA A 324 16.13 -0.15 7.82
CA ALA A 324 14.75 -0.15 8.33
C ALA A 324 14.73 -0.40 9.85
N THR A 325 13.66 0.01 10.51
CA THR A 325 13.44 -0.36 11.90
C THR A 325 13.09 -1.84 12.01
N ASP A 326 13.60 -2.49 13.05
CA ASP A 326 13.30 -3.89 13.37
C ASP A 326 11.88 -4.03 13.96
N LEU A 327 10.91 -4.05 13.07
CA LEU A 327 9.49 -4.21 13.39
C LEU A 327 8.92 -5.44 12.70
N PRO A 328 7.92 -6.09 13.30
CA PRO A 328 7.21 -7.20 12.66
C PRO A 328 6.73 -6.89 11.24
N THR A 329 6.33 -5.65 10.97
CA THR A 329 5.87 -5.21 9.64
C THR A 329 6.98 -5.20 8.59
N HIS A 330 8.20 -4.86 8.98
CA HIS A 330 9.37 -4.92 8.11
C HIS A 330 9.87 -6.37 7.96
N ARG A 331 9.92 -7.12 9.05
CA ARG A 331 10.36 -8.53 9.05
C ARG A 331 9.48 -9.48 8.23
N GLN A 332 8.31 -9.07 7.79
CA GLN A 332 7.51 -9.86 6.83
C GLN A 332 8.17 -9.98 5.45
N VAL A 333 9.09 -9.06 5.12
CA VAL A 333 9.75 -8.96 3.81
C VAL A 333 11.26 -8.81 3.95
N LEU A 334 11.73 -8.17 5.03
CA LEU A 334 13.13 -7.83 5.26
C LEU A 334 13.79 -8.81 6.24
N ASP A 335 15.04 -9.09 5.96
CA ASP A 335 16.00 -9.77 6.85
C ASP A 335 17.40 -9.17 6.69
N GLU A 336 18.35 -9.71 7.42
CA GLU A 336 19.74 -9.23 7.47
C GLU A 336 20.53 -9.48 6.18
N GLU A 337 20.02 -10.32 5.26
CA GLU A 337 20.67 -10.56 3.95
C GLU A 337 20.42 -9.42 2.95
N ILE A 338 19.29 -8.70 3.11
CA ILE A 338 18.80 -7.70 2.15
C ILE A 338 18.58 -6.31 2.74
N SER A 339 18.81 -6.16 4.05
CA SER A 339 18.64 -4.88 4.75
C SER A 339 19.42 -4.83 6.05
N VAL A 340 19.67 -3.62 6.56
CA VAL A 340 20.05 -3.42 7.96
C VAL A 340 18.79 -3.16 8.76
N LEU A 341 18.53 -3.99 9.78
CA LEU A 341 17.40 -3.85 10.70
C LEU A 341 17.91 -3.26 12.02
N ALA A 342 17.41 -2.09 12.39
CA ALA A 342 17.83 -1.36 13.56
C ALA A 342 16.72 -1.26 14.62
N PRO A 343 17.06 -1.29 15.92
CA PRO A 343 16.09 -1.02 16.99
C PRO A 343 15.35 0.30 16.77
N THR A 344 14.07 0.35 17.20
CA THR A 344 13.19 1.52 17.03
C THR A 344 13.53 2.59 18.09
N ASN A 345 14.77 3.02 18.13
CA ASN A 345 15.27 4.10 18.96
C ASN A 345 16.43 4.85 18.29
N VAL A 346 16.72 6.05 18.75
CA VAL A 346 17.72 6.95 18.16
C VAL A 346 19.11 6.30 18.09
N GLU A 347 19.54 5.66 19.18
CA GLU A 347 20.85 5.01 19.27
C GLU A 347 21.02 3.88 18.26
N GLY A 348 20.02 2.98 18.18
CA GLY A 348 20.08 1.84 17.26
C GLY A 348 20.00 2.29 15.81
N PHE A 349 19.10 3.25 15.50
CA PHE A 349 18.92 3.72 14.13
C PHE A 349 20.13 4.55 13.64
N SER A 350 20.71 5.41 14.51
CA SER A 350 21.95 6.15 14.16
C SER A 350 23.13 5.21 13.92
N ARG A 351 23.28 4.15 14.76
CA ARG A 351 24.32 3.14 14.57
C ARG A 351 24.15 2.37 13.25
N GLY A 352 22.92 1.95 12.92
CA GLY A 352 22.64 1.30 11.65
C GLY A 352 22.95 2.18 10.44
N LEU A 353 22.62 3.48 10.53
CA LEU A 353 22.94 4.45 9.49
C LEU A 353 24.46 4.67 9.37
N GLN A 354 25.16 4.80 10.47
CA GLN A 354 26.62 4.94 10.48
C GLN A 354 27.30 3.71 9.87
N THR A 355 26.88 2.49 10.22
CA THR A 355 27.38 1.24 9.62
C THR A 355 27.26 1.28 8.10
N LEU A 356 26.11 1.67 7.56
CA LEU A 356 25.92 1.76 6.11
C LEU A 356 26.72 2.90 5.47
N LEU A 357 26.99 4.00 6.17
CA LEU A 357 27.84 5.09 5.66
C LEU A 357 29.30 4.68 5.55
N GLU A 358 29.81 3.90 6.51
CA GLU A 358 31.22 3.52 6.62
C GLU A 358 31.57 2.26 5.80
N ASP A 359 30.65 1.31 5.63
CA ASP A 359 30.92 0.02 4.97
C ASP A 359 30.31 -0.05 3.55
N ALA A 360 31.11 0.32 2.54
CA ALA A 360 30.73 0.23 1.14
C ALA A 360 30.50 -1.22 0.68
N THR A 361 31.25 -2.18 1.20
CA THR A 361 31.14 -3.60 0.83
C THR A 361 29.80 -4.17 1.30
N LEU A 362 29.40 -3.80 2.53
CA LEU A 362 28.08 -4.16 3.06
C LEU A 362 26.95 -3.57 2.23
N ARG A 363 27.07 -2.26 1.86
CA ARG A 363 26.07 -1.62 0.98
C ARG A 363 25.90 -2.37 -0.33
N ASP A 364 26.98 -2.69 -1.02
CA ASP A 364 26.96 -3.41 -2.30
C ASP A 364 26.35 -4.82 -2.17
N THR A 365 26.70 -5.50 -1.08
CA THR A 365 26.21 -6.87 -0.84
C THR A 365 24.71 -6.88 -0.58
N ILE A 366 24.24 -6.05 0.35
CA ILE A 366 22.81 -5.92 0.69
C ILE A 366 22.02 -5.46 -0.53
N GLY A 367 22.49 -4.45 -1.25
CA GLY A 367 21.81 -3.91 -2.43
C GLY A 367 21.63 -4.95 -3.53
N ARG A 368 22.67 -5.72 -3.86
CA ARG A 368 22.59 -6.80 -4.85
C ARG A 368 21.63 -7.91 -4.43
N ASN A 369 21.68 -8.32 -3.17
CA ASN A 369 20.78 -9.36 -2.65
C ASN A 369 19.33 -8.88 -2.65
N ALA A 370 19.08 -7.64 -2.21
CA ALA A 370 17.77 -7.01 -2.22
C ALA A 370 17.16 -6.98 -3.61
N ARG A 371 17.92 -6.50 -4.61
CA ARG A 371 17.47 -6.45 -6.00
C ARG A 371 17.16 -7.82 -6.57
N ARG A 372 18.03 -8.81 -6.31
CA ARG A 372 17.81 -10.19 -6.75
C ARG A 372 16.51 -10.77 -6.16
N ARG A 373 16.27 -10.56 -4.87
CA ARG A 373 15.05 -11.02 -4.20
C ARG A 373 13.80 -10.32 -4.76
N ALA A 374 13.87 -9.00 -4.96
CA ALA A 374 12.76 -8.24 -5.52
C ALA A 374 12.41 -8.69 -6.95
N GLN A 375 13.39 -8.90 -7.79
CA GLN A 375 13.20 -9.41 -9.16
C GLN A 375 12.63 -10.84 -9.21
N ALA A 376 12.89 -11.66 -8.20
CA ALA A 376 12.36 -13.01 -8.13
C ALA A 376 10.92 -13.07 -7.58
N LEU A 377 10.55 -12.18 -6.65
CA LEU A 377 9.34 -12.36 -5.85
C LEU A 377 8.35 -11.17 -5.91
N TYR A 378 8.79 -9.95 -6.23
CA TYR A 378 8.01 -8.73 -6.09
C TYR A 378 7.87 -7.96 -7.40
N THR A 379 7.67 -8.70 -8.49
CA THR A 379 7.44 -8.14 -9.82
C THR A 379 5.95 -8.10 -10.17
N VAL A 380 5.60 -7.35 -11.21
CA VAL A 380 4.23 -7.29 -11.73
C VAL A 380 3.77 -8.69 -12.20
N GLU A 381 4.65 -9.47 -12.82
CA GLU A 381 4.35 -10.83 -13.28
C GLU A 381 4.07 -11.78 -12.12
N ALA A 382 4.80 -11.66 -10.99
CA ALA A 382 4.53 -12.42 -9.78
C ALA A 382 3.15 -12.07 -9.21
N PHE A 383 2.81 -10.79 -9.19
CA PHE A 383 1.48 -10.32 -8.77
C PHE A 383 0.38 -10.85 -9.69
N GLU A 384 0.55 -10.75 -11.01
CA GLU A 384 -0.41 -11.26 -11.99
C GLU A 384 -0.66 -12.76 -11.81
N LYS A 385 0.40 -13.52 -11.54
CA LYS A 385 0.29 -14.96 -11.25
C LYS A 385 -0.52 -15.22 -9.99
N GLN A 386 -0.29 -14.47 -8.90
CA GLN A 386 -1.02 -14.60 -7.64
C GLN A 386 -2.48 -14.18 -7.81
N LEU A 387 -2.74 -13.03 -8.45
CA LEU A 387 -4.09 -12.56 -8.76
C LEU A 387 -4.81 -13.56 -9.68
N GLY A 388 -4.09 -14.13 -10.64
CA GLY A 388 -4.59 -15.19 -11.50
C GLY A 388 -5.05 -16.40 -10.69
N ALA A 389 -4.24 -16.88 -9.76
CA ALA A 389 -4.57 -18.01 -8.89
C ALA A 389 -5.79 -17.72 -7.99
N LEU A 390 -5.92 -16.47 -7.48
CA LEU A 390 -7.10 -16.03 -6.73
C LEU A 390 -8.37 -16.17 -7.57
N TYR A 391 -8.40 -15.61 -8.78
CA TYR A 391 -9.60 -15.66 -9.63
C TYR A 391 -9.89 -17.05 -10.19
N ASP A 392 -8.88 -17.90 -10.39
CA ASP A 392 -9.07 -19.30 -10.76
C ASP A 392 -9.69 -20.11 -9.61
N ALA A 393 -9.27 -19.83 -8.37
CA ALA A 393 -9.89 -20.43 -7.18
C ALA A 393 -11.36 -19.98 -7.02
N VAL A 394 -11.63 -18.69 -7.22
CA VAL A 394 -12.98 -18.13 -7.22
C VAL A 394 -13.84 -18.77 -8.30
N ALA A 395 -13.35 -18.93 -9.52
CA ALA A 395 -14.07 -19.55 -10.62
C ALA A 395 -14.46 -21.01 -10.32
N ARG A 396 -13.54 -21.78 -9.71
CA ARG A 396 -13.84 -23.16 -9.25
C ARG A 396 -14.93 -23.17 -8.17
N GLY A 397 -14.87 -22.25 -7.21
CA GLY A 397 -15.89 -22.13 -6.16
C GLY A 397 -17.28 -21.76 -6.70
N LEU A 398 -17.33 -20.94 -7.75
CA LEU A 398 -18.58 -20.57 -8.42
C LEU A 398 -19.16 -21.68 -9.30
N GLY A 399 -18.29 -22.55 -9.88
CA GLY A 399 -18.72 -23.69 -10.71
C GLY A 399 -19.26 -24.87 -9.89
N GLY A 400 -18.91 -24.96 -8.59
CA GLY A 400 -19.43 -26.02 -7.69
C GLY A 400 -20.81 -25.75 -7.09
N VAL A 401 -21.34 -24.55 -7.24
CA VAL A 401 -22.71 -24.21 -6.80
C VAL A 401 -23.67 -24.45 -7.96
N GLN A 402 -24.11 -25.68 -8.15
CA GLN A 402 -25.33 -25.92 -8.97
C GLN A 402 -26.51 -25.22 -8.31
N PRO A 403 -27.37 -24.52 -9.07
CA PRO A 403 -28.62 -24.02 -8.53
C PRO A 403 -29.44 -25.25 -8.07
N THR A 404 -29.74 -25.32 -6.78
CA THR A 404 -30.76 -26.22 -6.27
C THR A 404 -32.05 -25.82 -6.93
N HIS A 405 -32.47 -26.58 -7.94
CA HIS A 405 -33.83 -26.56 -8.42
C HIS A 405 -34.71 -27.03 -7.24
N THR A 406 -35.35 -26.11 -6.58
CA THR A 406 -36.56 -26.42 -5.81
C THR A 406 -37.66 -26.66 -6.83
N GLU A 407 -37.87 -27.93 -7.23
CA GLU A 407 -39.15 -28.41 -7.70
C GLU A 407 -40.08 -28.49 -6.48
N GLY A 408 -41.22 -27.83 -6.57
CA GLY A 408 -42.31 -27.89 -5.58
C GLY A 408 -43.23 -26.70 -5.73
#